data_9fdae5c731a5c2f2bd6db5a148f37aae
#
_entry.id   9fdae5c731a5c2f2bd6db5a148f37aae
#
_cell.length_a   1.000
_cell.length_b   1.000
_cell.length_c   1.000
_cell.angle_alpha   90.00
_cell.angle_beta   90.00
_cell.angle_gamma   90.00
#
_symmetry.space_group_name_H-M   'P 1'
#
loop_
_entity.id
_entity.type
_entity.pdbx_description
1 polymer ?
#
loop_
_entity_poly.entity_id
_entity_poly.type
_entity_poly.pdbx_seq_one_letter_code
_entity_poly.pdbx_strand_id
1 'polypeptide(L)'
;MKKTIMGAMVALTMLSGQALAAGDAKAGQAKAGVCAACHGADGIAVIPGYPNLKGQNEQYIISSIKAYKNKERTGGLAAVMQAQASLLSDEDIANLAAYYASLK
;
A
#
# COMPACT_ATOMS: atom_id res chain seq x y z
N MET A 1 17.81 -48.75 -20.09
CA MET A 1 17.73 -48.15 -19.96
C MET A 1 17.34 -47.15 -19.73
N LYS A 2 17.07 -46.66 -19.52
CA LYS A 2 16.78 -45.76 -19.37
C LYS A 2 16.53 -44.80 -18.75
N LYS A 3 16.51 -44.17 -18.50
CA LYS A 3 16.43 -43.32 -17.95
C LYS A 3 15.93 -42.34 -17.76
N THR A 4 15.79 -41.74 -17.55
CA THR A 4 15.29 -40.95 -17.39
C THR A 4 15.20 -39.92 -16.82
N ILE A 5 15.12 -39.28 -16.67
CA ILE A 5 15.11 -38.29 -16.18
C ILE A 5 14.46 -37.38 -15.85
N MET A 6 14.28 -36.89 -15.58
CA MET A 6 13.70 -36.10 -15.28
C MET A 6 13.61 -35.09 -14.81
N GLY A 7 13.51 -34.52 -14.76
CA GLY A 7 13.35 -33.57 -14.52
C GLY A 7 13.12 -32.72 -13.76
N ALA A 8 12.99 -32.21 -13.47
CA ALA A 8 12.84 -31.50 -12.61
C ALA A 8 12.59 -30.30 -12.58
N MET A 9 12.53 -29.70 -12.60
CA MET A 9 12.32 -28.60 -12.56
C MET A 9 11.59 -27.94 -11.89
N VAL A 10 11.20 -27.53 -11.68
CA VAL A 10 10.40 -27.04 -11.06
C VAL A 10 10.49 -26.07 -10.30
N ALA A 11 10.86 -25.77 -9.76
CA ALA A 11 11.00 -24.90 -8.88
C ALA A 11 10.71 -23.65 -9.09
N LEU A 12 10.84 -22.99 -9.66
CA LEU A 12 10.61 -21.80 -9.80
C LEU A 12 9.55 -21.23 -9.38
N THR A 13 8.68 -21.61 -9.24
CA THR A 13 7.56 -21.03 -8.92
C THR A 13 7.52 -20.22 -7.85
N MET A 14 8.12 -20.37 -6.94
CA MET A 14 7.95 -19.66 -5.80
C MET A 14 8.19 -18.34 -5.94
N LEU A 15 8.90 -17.93 -6.75
CA LEU A 15 9.15 -16.64 -6.76
C LEU A 15 8.04 -15.81 -6.91
N SER A 16 7.01 -16.21 -7.43
CA SER A 16 5.94 -15.32 -7.64
C SER A 16 5.42 -14.68 -6.43
N GLY A 17 5.55 -15.26 -5.34
CA GLY A 17 5.01 -14.68 -4.15
C GLY A 17 5.57 -13.33 -3.86
N GLN A 18 6.75 -13.11 -4.25
CA GLN A 18 7.28 -11.89 -3.91
C GLN A 18 6.78 -10.81 -4.70
N ALA A 19 6.43 -11.01 -5.88
CA ALA A 19 5.97 -9.95 -6.69
C ALA A 19 4.78 -9.28 -6.13
N LEU A 20 4.06 -9.96 -5.29
CA LEU A 20 2.89 -9.40 -4.73
C LEU A 20 3.15 -8.27 -3.82
N ALA A 21 4.34 -8.10 -3.37
CA ALA A 21 4.63 -7.03 -2.46
C ALA A 21 4.56 -5.68 -3.16
N ALA A 22 4.73 -5.63 -4.46
CA ALA A 22 4.74 -4.36 -5.16
C ALA A 22 3.32 -3.90 -5.47
N GLY A 23 3.05 -2.65 -5.26
CA GLY A 23 1.78 -2.06 -5.61
C GLY A 23 1.78 -1.45 -6.99
N ASP A 24 0.60 -1.14 -7.48
CA ASP A 24 0.40 -0.50 -8.76
C ASP A 24 -0.01 0.94 -8.53
N ALA A 25 0.86 1.88 -8.88
CA ALA A 25 0.60 3.29 -8.65
C ALA A 25 -0.64 3.80 -9.39
N LYS A 26 -0.93 3.26 -10.57
CA LYS A 26 -2.08 3.69 -11.30
C LYS A 26 -3.37 3.25 -10.64
N ALA A 27 -3.41 2.03 -10.15
CA ALA A 27 -4.55 1.54 -9.39
C ALA A 27 -4.68 2.32 -8.08
N GLY A 28 -3.56 2.70 -7.47
CA GLY A 28 -3.57 3.51 -6.27
C GLY A 28 -4.16 4.89 -6.53
N GLN A 29 -3.81 5.49 -7.64
CA GLN A 29 -4.36 6.79 -8.01
C GLN A 29 -5.88 6.71 -8.14
N ALA A 30 -6.38 5.65 -8.74
CA ALA A 30 -7.82 5.48 -8.89
C ALA A 30 -8.52 5.34 -7.54
N LYS A 31 -7.83 4.79 -6.54
CA LYS A 31 -8.39 4.57 -5.23
C LYS A 31 -8.23 5.78 -4.32
N ALA A 32 -7.33 6.70 -4.65
CA ALA A 32 -6.94 7.79 -3.76
C ALA A 32 -7.98 8.90 -3.58
N GLY A 33 -9.07 8.86 -4.34
CA GLY A 33 -10.07 9.92 -4.26
C GLY A 33 -10.55 10.21 -2.85
N VAL A 34 -10.77 9.17 -2.07
CA VAL A 34 -11.28 9.36 -0.71
C VAL A 34 -10.20 9.92 0.22
N CYS A 35 -8.94 9.74 -0.12
CA CYS A 35 -7.84 10.25 0.69
C CYS A 35 -7.60 11.73 0.42
N ALA A 36 -7.90 12.14 -0.80
CA ALA A 36 -7.61 13.50 -1.26
C ALA A 36 -8.37 14.56 -0.49
N ALA A 37 -9.52 14.23 0.07
CA ALA A 37 -10.31 15.20 0.81
C ALA A 37 -9.52 15.79 1.97
N CYS A 38 -8.64 15.00 2.58
CA CYS A 38 -7.86 15.47 3.72
C CYS A 38 -6.38 15.61 3.36
N HIS A 39 -5.85 14.67 2.58
CA HIS A 39 -4.42 14.63 2.26
C HIS A 39 -4.07 15.36 0.95
N GLY A 40 -5.05 15.90 0.27
CA GLY A 40 -4.84 16.68 -0.96
C GLY A 40 -4.78 15.80 -2.20
N ALA A 41 -5.24 16.35 -3.31
CA ALA A 41 -5.27 15.61 -4.57
C ALA A 41 -3.87 15.27 -5.06
N ASP A 42 -2.87 16.06 -4.65
CA ASP A 42 -1.49 15.85 -5.02
C ASP A 42 -0.65 15.29 -3.86
N GLY A 43 -1.31 14.88 -2.78
CA GLY A 43 -0.61 14.36 -1.60
C GLY A 43 -0.13 15.43 -0.65
N ILE A 44 -0.49 16.70 -0.88
CA ILE A 44 -0.17 17.77 0.05
C ILE A 44 -1.46 18.11 0.78
N ALA A 45 -1.46 17.94 2.09
CA ALA A 45 -2.67 18.05 2.90
C ALA A 45 -3.32 19.43 2.77
N VAL A 46 -4.62 19.45 2.65
CA VAL A 46 -5.37 20.70 2.57
C VAL A 46 -5.92 21.10 3.92
N ILE A 47 -5.93 20.20 4.88
CA ILE A 47 -6.39 20.47 6.23
C ILE A 47 -5.18 20.64 7.13
N PRO A 48 -5.04 21.76 7.84
CA PRO A 48 -3.90 21.96 8.71
C PRO A 48 -3.78 20.86 9.75
N GLY A 49 -2.58 20.39 9.97
CA GLY A 49 -2.32 19.33 10.94
C GLY A 49 -2.40 17.93 10.37
N TYR A 50 -2.93 17.77 9.17
CA TYR A 50 -2.94 16.46 8.51
C TYR A 50 -1.61 16.28 7.77
N PRO A 51 -1.11 15.07 7.68
CA PRO A 51 0.20 14.86 7.06
C PRO A 51 0.15 14.87 5.54
N ASN A 52 1.22 15.36 4.94
CA ASN A 52 1.41 15.23 3.51
C ASN A 52 1.84 13.81 3.21
N LEU A 53 1.38 13.26 2.09
CA LEU A 53 1.72 11.91 1.67
C LEU A 53 2.61 11.92 0.43
N LYS A 54 2.73 13.06 -0.24
CA LYS A 54 3.48 13.18 -1.48
C LYS A 54 4.92 12.76 -1.29
N GLY A 55 5.36 11.77 -2.06
CA GLY A 55 6.74 11.33 -2.02
C GLY A 55 7.16 10.58 -0.78
N GLN A 56 6.22 10.20 0.07
CA GLN A 56 6.54 9.47 1.28
C GLN A 56 7.06 8.06 0.94
N ASN A 57 7.86 7.49 1.81
CA ASN A 57 8.43 6.17 1.64
C ASN A 57 7.32 5.12 1.52
N GLU A 58 7.42 4.29 0.49
CA GLU A 58 6.36 3.32 0.18
C GLU A 58 6.12 2.33 1.33
N GLN A 59 7.19 1.77 1.88
CA GLN A 59 7.05 0.81 2.97
C GLN A 59 6.49 1.46 4.23
N TYR A 60 6.84 2.71 4.47
CA TYR A 60 6.31 3.43 5.61
C TYR A 60 4.81 3.66 5.46
N ILE A 61 4.35 3.98 4.26
CA ILE A 61 2.91 4.16 4.02
C ILE A 61 2.18 2.84 4.26
N ILE A 62 2.72 1.73 3.76
CA ILE A 62 2.10 0.43 3.94
C ILE A 62 1.98 0.11 5.42
N SER A 63 3.06 0.22 6.17
CA SER A 63 3.05 -0.13 7.57
C SER A 63 2.17 0.82 8.38
N SER A 64 2.12 2.09 8.01
CA SER A 64 1.28 3.07 8.71
C SER A 64 -0.20 2.78 8.50
N ILE A 65 -0.62 2.51 7.27
CA ILE A 65 -2.02 2.21 7.01
C ILE A 65 -2.42 0.92 7.71
N LYS A 66 -1.55 -0.09 7.69
CA LYS A 66 -1.84 -1.35 8.38
C LYS A 66 -1.93 -1.14 9.89
N ALA A 67 -1.10 -0.28 10.44
CA ALA A 67 -1.17 0.02 11.86
C ALA A 67 -2.50 0.70 12.24
N TYR A 68 -3.01 1.58 11.39
CA TYR A 68 -4.34 2.15 11.62
C TYR A 68 -5.41 1.07 11.47
N LYS A 69 -5.31 0.24 10.43
CA LYS A 69 -6.31 -0.81 10.17
C LYS A 69 -6.38 -1.78 11.34
N ASN A 70 -5.24 -2.10 11.94
CA ASN A 70 -5.17 -3.01 13.08
C ASN A 70 -5.36 -2.30 14.42
N LYS A 71 -5.63 -0.99 14.38
CA LYS A 71 -5.85 -0.17 15.58
C LYS A 71 -4.63 -0.12 16.49
N GLU A 72 -3.46 -0.24 15.91
CA GLU A 72 -2.20 -0.14 16.63
C GLU A 72 -1.75 1.31 16.77
N ARG A 73 -2.22 2.20 15.90
CA ARG A 73 -1.98 3.63 16.04
C ARG A 73 -3.25 4.26 16.60
N THR A 74 -3.10 4.95 17.72
CA THR A 74 -4.21 5.54 18.46
C THR A 74 -3.85 6.96 18.88
N GLY A 75 -4.82 7.65 19.45
CA GLY A 75 -4.59 9.01 19.95
C GLY A 75 -4.92 10.05 18.89
N GLY A 76 -5.20 11.26 19.33
CA GLY A 76 -5.53 12.37 18.43
C GLY A 76 -6.65 11.99 17.46
N LEU A 77 -6.42 12.25 16.19
CA LEU A 77 -7.40 11.95 15.15
C LEU A 77 -7.18 10.59 14.50
N ALA A 78 -6.46 9.70 15.17
CA ALA A 78 -6.18 8.37 14.60
C ALA A 78 -7.46 7.61 14.26
N ALA A 79 -8.57 7.87 14.97
CA ALA A 79 -9.82 7.19 14.69
C ALA A 79 -10.31 7.45 13.25
N VAL A 80 -10.01 8.61 12.69
CA VAL A 80 -10.39 8.94 11.33
C VAL A 80 -9.68 7.97 10.37
N MET A 81 -8.36 7.81 10.55
CA MET A 81 -7.59 6.91 9.69
C MET A 81 -7.91 5.45 9.96
N GLN A 82 -8.26 5.09 11.18
CA GLN A 82 -8.69 3.73 11.48
C GLN A 82 -9.94 3.38 10.67
N ALA A 83 -10.89 4.30 10.60
CA ALA A 83 -12.12 4.09 9.83
C ALA A 83 -11.81 3.97 8.33
N GLN A 84 -10.96 4.84 7.81
CA GLN A 84 -10.62 4.80 6.39
C GLN A 84 -9.84 3.52 6.07
N ALA A 85 -8.85 3.17 6.88
CA ALA A 85 -8.01 2.02 6.64
C ALA A 85 -8.79 0.70 6.71
N SER A 86 -9.87 0.67 7.51
CA SER A 86 -10.67 -0.53 7.65
C SER A 86 -11.36 -0.93 6.35
N LEU A 87 -11.49 0.00 5.42
CA LEU A 87 -12.15 -0.26 4.15
C LEU A 87 -11.17 -0.76 3.07
N LEU A 88 -9.89 -0.84 3.39
CA LEU A 88 -8.87 -1.13 2.40
C LEU A 88 -8.39 -2.58 2.50
N SER A 89 -8.25 -3.23 1.35
CA SER A 89 -7.60 -4.54 1.30
C SER A 89 -6.09 -4.34 1.32
N ASP A 90 -5.35 -5.42 1.51
CA ASP A 90 -3.89 -5.34 1.44
C ASP A 90 -3.43 -4.87 0.07
N GLU A 91 -4.13 -5.25 -0.98
CA GLU A 91 -3.81 -4.80 -2.32
C GLU A 91 -4.06 -3.30 -2.46
N ASP A 92 -5.17 -2.80 -1.94
CA ASP A 92 -5.45 -1.37 -1.95
C ASP A 92 -4.35 -0.60 -1.24
N ILE A 93 -3.90 -1.10 -0.11
CA ILE A 93 -2.85 -0.46 0.69
C ILE A 93 -1.55 -0.39 -0.10
N ALA A 94 -1.17 -1.50 -0.74
CA ALA A 94 0.06 -1.54 -1.54
C ALA A 94 -0.04 -0.57 -2.73
N ASN A 95 -1.20 -0.52 -3.37
CA ASN A 95 -1.41 0.35 -4.53
C ASN A 95 -1.38 1.82 -4.14
N LEU A 96 -2.03 2.18 -3.04
CA LEU A 96 -2.02 3.54 -2.55
C LEU A 96 -0.61 3.97 -2.15
N ALA A 97 0.13 3.08 -1.51
CA ALA A 97 1.50 3.38 -1.11
C ALA A 97 2.38 3.62 -2.34
N ALA A 98 2.23 2.79 -3.36
CA ALA A 98 2.99 2.96 -4.60
C ALA A 98 2.66 4.31 -5.27
N TYR A 99 1.38 4.68 -5.25
CA TYR A 99 0.96 5.94 -5.85
C TYR A 99 1.58 7.13 -5.13
N TYR A 100 1.36 7.24 -3.82
CA TYR A 100 1.86 8.40 -3.09
C TYR A 100 3.39 8.46 -3.07
N ALA A 101 4.06 7.32 -2.96
CA ALA A 101 5.51 7.29 -3.00
C ALA A 101 6.06 7.77 -4.36
N SER A 102 5.30 7.58 -5.42
CA SER A 102 5.73 7.96 -6.77
C SER A 102 5.61 9.44 -7.05
N LEU A 103 4.89 10.18 -6.24
CA LEU A 103 4.67 11.61 -6.48
C LEU A 103 5.94 12.40 -6.17
N LYS A 104 6.26 13.37 -7.02
CA LYS A 104 7.49 14.16 -6.86
C LYS A 104 7.25 15.60 -6.45
#